data_5cd0f1e9a09d5d058f684da45dd3a269
#
_entry.id   5cd0f1e9a09d5d058f684da45dd3a269
#
_cell.length_a   1.000
_cell.length_b   1.000
_cell.length_c   1.000
_cell.angle_alpha   90.00
_cell.angle_beta   90.00
_cell.angle_gamma   90.00
#
_symmetry.space_group_name_H-M   'P 1'
#
loop_
_entity.id
_entity.type
_entity.pdbx_description
1 polymer ?
#
loop_
_entity_poly.entity_id
_entity_poly.type
_entity_poly.pdbx_seq_one_letter_code
_entity_poly.pdbx_strand_id
1 'polypeptide(L)'
;FGAMEEVGGVVDQRGRQAGQYTPAGTIVLHPYGRYSNAFKFAGEVDVLEALEHVKQHYRVDEQRISVRGFSMGGAACWQFAVHYADRWFAANPGAGFSETPEFLRFFQKETLSPTPAERKLWHLYDCTDYAINLFHCPTVAYSGEIDIQKQAADIMAEALQKEGMEMVHVIGPGTGHKIHPDAKREVEQRFDQLARSGNDTAGLSREVH
;
A
#
# COMPACT_ATOMS: atom_id res chain seq x y z
N PHE A 1 12.26 -20.24 -5.77
CA PHE A 1 11.11 -20.40 -4.88
C PHE A 1 10.08 -21.29 -5.56
N GLY A 2 9.74 -22.43 -4.95
CA GLY A 2 8.74 -23.37 -5.45
C GLY A 2 7.34 -22.83 -5.21
N ALA A 3 6.80 -22.09 -6.18
CA ALA A 3 5.55 -21.33 -6.03
C ALA A 3 4.36 -22.14 -5.48
N MET A 4 4.28 -23.43 -5.74
CA MET A 4 3.14 -24.25 -5.28
C MET A 4 3.25 -24.67 -3.80
N GLU A 5 4.45 -24.94 -3.30
CA GLU A 5 4.66 -25.24 -1.87
C GLU A 5 4.46 -23.99 -1.01
N GLU A 6 4.87 -22.81 -1.49
CA GLU A 6 4.63 -21.54 -0.79
C GLU A 6 3.15 -21.20 -0.72
N VAL A 7 2.39 -21.36 -1.79
CA VAL A 7 0.93 -21.14 -1.79
C VAL A 7 0.25 -22.05 -0.77
N GLY A 8 0.57 -23.34 -0.81
CA GLY A 8 0.04 -24.32 0.15
C GLY A 8 0.37 -23.93 1.60
N GLY A 9 1.60 -23.51 1.86
CA GLY A 9 2.05 -23.05 3.19
C GLY A 9 1.30 -21.81 3.68
N VAL A 10 1.09 -20.81 2.83
CA VAL A 10 0.35 -19.59 3.19
C VAL A 10 -1.13 -19.91 3.45
N VAL A 11 -1.77 -20.70 2.60
CA VAL A 11 -3.18 -21.10 2.76
C VAL A 11 -3.36 -21.91 4.04
N ASP A 12 -2.49 -22.89 4.32
CA ASP A 12 -2.55 -23.70 5.53
C ASP A 12 -2.33 -22.87 6.80
N GLN A 13 -1.33 -21.99 6.80
CA GLN A 13 -1.06 -21.08 7.91
C GLN A 13 -2.24 -20.17 8.20
N ARG A 14 -2.82 -19.53 7.18
CA ARG A 14 -3.94 -18.59 7.33
C ARG A 14 -5.26 -19.31 7.65
N GLY A 15 -5.43 -20.53 7.19
CA GLY A 15 -6.57 -21.37 7.57
C GLY A 15 -6.57 -21.81 9.02
N ARG A 16 -5.39 -21.89 9.67
CA ARG A 16 -5.24 -22.33 11.07
C ARG A 16 -5.04 -21.19 12.05
N GLN A 17 -4.53 -20.05 11.61
CA GLN A 17 -4.20 -18.91 12.48
C GLN A 17 -4.79 -17.62 11.92
N ALA A 18 -5.54 -16.91 12.75
CA ALA A 18 -5.95 -15.54 12.43
C ALA A 18 -4.72 -14.66 12.16
N GLY A 19 -4.84 -13.73 11.24
CA GLY A 19 -3.79 -12.74 10.99
C GLY A 19 -3.54 -11.89 12.24
N GLN A 20 -2.38 -11.25 12.31
CA GLN A 20 -2.05 -10.33 13.42
C GLN A 20 -2.90 -9.04 13.42
N TYR A 21 -3.60 -8.78 12.35
CA TYR A 21 -4.49 -7.64 12.17
C TYR A 21 -5.91 -8.13 12.02
N THR A 22 -6.71 -7.96 13.06
CA THR A 22 -8.10 -8.46 13.15
C THR A 22 -8.99 -7.43 13.82
N PRO A 23 -9.24 -6.26 13.18
CA PRO A 23 -10.10 -5.24 13.77
C PRO A 23 -11.54 -5.74 13.86
N ALA A 24 -12.25 -5.34 14.92
CA ALA A 24 -13.62 -5.75 15.16
C ALA A 24 -14.54 -5.30 14.00
N GLY A 25 -15.47 -6.17 13.60
CA GLY A 25 -16.45 -5.87 12.54
C GLY A 25 -15.83 -5.69 11.14
N THR A 26 -14.63 -6.19 10.93
CA THR A 26 -13.91 -6.04 9.65
C THR A 26 -13.58 -7.41 9.05
N ILE A 27 -13.73 -7.52 7.74
CA ILE A 27 -13.19 -8.64 6.96
C ILE A 27 -11.79 -8.25 6.51
N VAL A 28 -10.79 -9.08 6.79
CA VAL A 28 -9.41 -8.86 6.36
C VAL A 28 -9.06 -9.86 5.27
N LEU A 29 -8.86 -9.35 4.06
CA LEU A 29 -8.40 -10.13 2.92
C LEU A 29 -6.87 -10.11 2.85
N HIS A 30 -6.24 -11.28 2.83
CA HIS A 30 -4.80 -11.46 2.66
C HIS A 30 -4.51 -12.08 1.29
N PRO A 31 -4.35 -11.29 0.22
CA PRO A 31 -4.06 -11.83 -1.09
C PRO A 31 -2.62 -12.35 -1.15
N TYR A 32 -2.38 -13.38 -1.94
CA TYR A 32 -1.04 -13.95 -2.14
C TYR A 32 -0.26 -13.22 -3.25
N GLY A 33 -0.92 -12.85 -4.36
CA GLY A 33 -0.32 -12.10 -5.46
C GLY A 33 0.70 -12.90 -6.29
N ARG A 34 0.60 -14.21 -6.28
CA ARG A 34 1.37 -15.24 -7.03
C ARG A 34 2.82 -15.40 -6.61
N TYR A 35 3.63 -14.35 -6.56
CA TYR A 35 5.06 -14.42 -6.22
C TYR A 35 5.59 -13.05 -5.78
N SER A 36 6.88 -12.97 -5.41
CA SER A 36 7.51 -11.76 -4.87
C SER A 36 7.72 -10.68 -5.94
N ASN A 37 6.64 -10.04 -6.40
CA ASN A 37 6.66 -8.96 -7.39
C ASN A 37 5.98 -7.67 -6.90
N ALA A 38 5.82 -7.53 -5.58
CA ALA A 38 5.08 -6.43 -4.96
C ALA A 38 3.65 -6.26 -5.51
N PHE A 39 3.01 -7.38 -5.86
CA PHE A 39 1.65 -7.45 -6.40
C PHE A 39 1.46 -6.70 -7.74
N LYS A 40 2.54 -6.56 -8.51
CA LYS A 40 2.49 -5.98 -9.85
C LYS A 40 2.02 -7.00 -10.88
N PHE A 41 1.61 -6.53 -12.07
CA PHE A 41 1.17 -7.37 -13.20
C PHE A 41 0.04 -8.34 -12.82
N ALA A 42 0.26 -9.63 -12.97
CA ALA A 42 -0.72 -10.65 -12.62
C ALA A 42 -1.07 -10.68 -11.12
N GLY A 43 -0.15 -10.25 -10.24
CA GLY A 43 -0.44 -10.09 -8.82
C GLY A 43 -1.44 -8.98 -8.52
N GLU A 44 -1.46 -7.93 -9.33
CA GLU A 44 -2.48 -6.87 -9.28
C GLU A 44 -3.87 -7.41 -9.64
N VAL A 45 -3.94 -8.19 -10.71
CA VAL A 45 -5.19 -8.86 -11.12
C VAL A 45 -5.72 -9.75 -10.00
N ASP A 46 -4.85 -10.57 -9.39
CA ASP A 46 -5.24 -11.48 -8.31
C ASP A 46 -5.82 -10.74 -7.10
N VAL A 47 -5.27 -9.57 -6.74
CA VAL A 47 -5.80 -8.76 -5.63
C VAL A 47 -7.19 -8.24 -5.96
N LEU A 48 -7.38 -7.70 -7.16
CA LEU A 48 -8.66 -7.13 -7.59
C LEU A 48 -9.73 -8.20 -7.74
N GLU A 49 -9.41 -9.35 -8.33
CA GLU A 49 -10.34 -10.49 -8.43
C GLU A 49 -10.72 -11.04 -7.04
N ALA A 50 -9.76 -11.16 -6.13
CA ALA A 50 -10.02 -11.60 -4.76
C ALA A 50 -10.93 -10.61 -4.02
N LEU A 51 -10.75 -9.30 -4.21
CA LEU A 51 -11.61 -8.27 -3.67
C LEU A 51 -13.04 -8.40 -4.20
N GLU A 52 -13.21 -8.52 -5.51
CA GLU A 52 -14.53 -8.68 -6.12
C GLU A 52 -15.20 -9.98 -5.66
N HIS A 53 -14.45 -11.06 -5.49
CA HIS A 53 -14.98 -12.30 -4.93
C HIS A 53 -15.51 -12.09 -3.49
N VAL A 54 -14.78 -11.38 -2.64
CA VAL A 54 -15.23 -11.07 -1.26
C VAL A 54 -16.51 -10.23 -1.30
N LYS A 55 -16.58 -9.22 -2.15
CA LYS A 55 -17.76 -8.36 -2.30
C LYS A 55 -19.01 -9.15 -2.73
N GLN A 56 -18.84 -10.17 -3.56
CA GLN A 56 -19.94 -11.02 -4.03
C GLN A 56 -20.45 -12.00 -2.96
N HIS A 57 -19.60 -12.43 -2.03
CA HIS A 57 -19.92 -13.50 -1.07
C HIS A 57 -20.17 -13.00 0.34
N TYR A 58 -19.78 -11.78 0.65
CA TYR A 58 -19.90 -11.20 1.98
C TYR A 58 -20.57 -9.82 1.91
N ARG A 59 -21.25 -9.45 2.98
CA ARG A 59 -21.82 -8.10 3.10
C ARG A 59 -20.69 -7.12 3.41
N VAL A 60 -20.25 -6.38 2.41
CA VAL A 60 -19.18 -5.39 2.47
C VAL A 60 -19.74 -3.99 2.31
N ASP A 61 -19.31 -3.06 3.11
CA ASP A 61 -19.51 -1.62 2.88
C ASP A 61 -18.41 -1.13 1.93
N GLU A 62 -18.75 -0.95 0.67
CA GLU A 62 -17.81 -0.57 -0.39
C GLU A 62 -17.19 0.82 -0.17
N GLN A 63 -17.84 1.68 0.62
CA GLN A 63 -17.28 2.99 0.98
C GLN A 63 -16.26 2.91 2.12
N ARG A 64 -16.04 1.72 2.70
CA ARG A 64 -15.12 1.47 3.80
C ARG A 64 -14.08 0.40 3.50
N ILE A 65 -13.69 0.26 2.25
CA ILE A 65 -12.61 -0.63 1.84
C ILE A 65 -11.29 0.14 1.91
N SER A 66 -10.33 -0.35 2.69
CA SER A 66 -8.99 0.23 2.78
C SER A 66 -7.93 -0.72 2.25
N VAL A 67 -6.83 -0.19 1.74
CA VAL A 67 -5.64 -0.94 1.37
C VAL A 67 -4.53 -0.68 2.37
N ARG A 68 -3.91 -1.75 2.87
CA ARG A 68 -2.85 -1.67 3.88
C ARG A 68 -1.76 -2.70 3.60
N GLY A 69 -0.52 -2.35 3.88
CA GLY A 69 0.59 -3.28 3.69
C GLY A 69 1.88 -2.81 4.35
N PHE A 70 2.78 -3.75 4.63
CA PHE A 70 4.09 -3.48 5.19
C PHE A 70 5.18 -4.13 4.34
N SER A 71 6.33 -3.49 4.21
CA SER A 71 7.46 -3.98 3.41
C SER A 71 7.07 -4.15 1.93
N MET A 72 7.15 -5.35 1.37
CA MET A 72 6.66 -5.63 0.01
C MET A 72 5.15 -5.32 -0.12
N GLY A 73 4.37 -5.57 0.94
CA GLY A 73 2.97 -5.14 1.02
C GLY A 73 2.81 -3.62 1.09
N GLY A 74 3.78 -2.89 1.65
CA GLY A 74 3.84 -1.44 1.62
C GLY A 74 4.03 -0.89 0.21
N ALA A 75 4.90 -1.53 -0.58
CA ALA A 75 5.08 -1.20 -2.00
C ALA A 75 3.79 -1.44 -2.80
N ALA A 76 3.12 -2.57 -2.56
CA ALA A 76 1.81 -2.84 -3.15
C ALA A 76 0.77 -1.80 -2.72
N CYS A 77 0.74 -1.43 -1.45
CA CYS A 77 -0.20 -0.44 -0.93
C CYS A 77 -0.03 0.92 -1.62
N TRP A 78 1.21 1.40 -1.82
CA TRP A 78 1.48 2.60 -2.61
C TRP A 78 0.90 2.51 -4.03
N GLN A 79 1.20 1.41 -4.74
CA GLN A 79 0.72 1.16 -6.09
C GLN A 79 -0.81 1.17 -6.16
N PHE A 80 -1.48 0.40 -5.30
CA PHE A 80 -2.94 0.34 -5.28
C PHE A 80 -3.57 1.67 -4.88
N ALA A 81 -2.96 2.42 -3.97
CA ALA A 81 -3.46 3.71 -3.53
C ALA A 81 -3.45 4.75 -4.66
N VAL A 82 -2.40 4.78 -5.50
CA VAL A 82 -2.32 5.77 -6.58
C VAL A 82 -3.03 5.33 -7.86
N HIS A 83 -3.01 4.04 -8.21
CA HIS A 83 -3.62 3.56 -9.47
C HIS A 83 -5.11 3.25 -9.35
N TYR A 84 -5.61 3.02 -8.13
CA TYR A 84 -7.01 2.69 -7.84
C TYR A 84 -7.55 3.53 -6.68
N ALA A 85 -7.19 4.81 -6.66
CA ALA A 85 -7.51 5.73 -5.57
C ALA A 85 -9.02 5.86 -5.29
N ASP A 86 -9.85 5.62 -6.30
CA ASP A 86 -11.31 5.60 -6.24
C ASP A 86 -11.89 4.40 -5.49
N ARG A 87 -11.11 3.34 -5.28
CA ARG A 87 -11.55 2.09 -4.65
C ARG A 87 -11.35 2.03 -3.16
N TRP A 88 -10.55 2.94 -2.60
CA TRP A 88 -10.13 2.89 -1.19
C TRP A 88 -10.60 4.13 -0.45
N PHE A 89 -11.22 3.93 0.72
CA PHE A 89 -11.51 5.09 1.57
C PHE A 89 -10.23 5.63 2.23
N ALA A 90 -9.21 4.81 2.40
CA ALA A 90 -7.91 5.18 2.94
C ALA A 90 -6.84 4.14 2.60
N ALA A 91 -5.56 4.57 2.60
CA ALA A 91 -4.40 3.72 2.41
C ALA A 91 -3.41 3.82 3.58
N ASN A 92 -2.78 2.69 3.95
CA ASN A 92 -1.70 2.66 4.93
C ASN A 92 -0.49 1.90 4.38
N PRO A 93 0.35 2.53 3.56
CA PRO A 93 1.63 1.97 3.16
C PRO A 93 2.63 2.04 4.30
N GLY A 94 3.19 0.89 4.70
CA GLY A 94 4.22 0.77 5.72
C GLY A 94 5.55 0.37 5.11
N ALA A 95 6.57 1.23 5.19
CA ALA A 95 7.87 0.99 4.56
C ALA A 95 7.72 0.63 3.06
N GLY A 96 8.51 -0.31 2.52
CA GLY A 96 8.40 -0.74 1.14
C GLY A 96 9.22 0.11 0.18
N PHE A 97 8.71 0.28 -1.02
CA PHE A 97 9.24 1.19 -2.04
C PHE A 97 8.10 1.79 -2.86
N SER A 98 8.30 2.97 -3.41
CA SER A 98 7.25 3.72 -4.12
C SER A 98 7.62 4.01 -5.57
N GLU A 99 8.88 3.86 -5.96
CA GLU A 99 9.38 4.06 -7.31
C GLU A 99 10.62 3.21 -7.58
N THR A 100 10.99 3.03 -8.82
CA THR A 100 12.01 2.08 -9.26
C THR A 100 13.44 2.60 -9.09
N PRO A 101 13.81 3.81 -9.55
CA PRO A 101 15.20 4.27 -9.55
C PRO A 101 15.86 4.26 -8.19
N GLU A 102 15.26 4.88 -7.20
CA GLU A 102 15.85 5.00 -5.88
C GLU A 102 15.77 3.68 -5.11
N PHE A 103 14.72 2.87 -5.34
CA PHE A 103 14.69 1.50 -4.83
C PHE A 103 15.90 0.69 -5.30
N LEU A 104 16.21 0.72 -6.58
CA LEU A 104 17.35 -0.01 -7.14
C LEU A 104 18.69 0.55 -6.63
N ARG A 105 18.86 1.87 -6.61
CA ARG A 105 20.08 2.52 -6.13
C ARG A 105 20.30 2.32 -4.64
N PHE A 106 19.27 2.61 -3.85
CA PHE A 106 19.38 2.73 -2.41
C PHE A 106 19.31 1.36 -1.72
N PHE A 107 18.34 0.55 -2.12
CA PHE A 107 18.10 -0.76 -1.52
C PHE A 107 18.91 -1.87 -2.17
N GLN A 108 18.92 -1.95 -3.50
CA GLN A 108 19.63 -2.98 -4.25
C GLN A 108 21.12 -2.64 -4.45
N LYS A 109 21.53 -1.39 -4.22
CA LYS A 109 22.91 -0.90 -4.45
C LYS A 109 23.35 -1.02 -5.91
N GLU A 110 22.42 -0.90 -6.84
CA GLU A 110 22.70 -0.97 -8.26
C GLU A 110 23.22 0.35 -8.84
N THR A 111 24.15 0.24 -9.78
CA THR A 111 24.55 1.37 -10.63
C THR A 111 23.63 1.39 -11.84
N LEU A 112 22.75 2.37 -11.89
CA LEU A 112 21.73 2.45 -12.94
C LEU A 112 22.26 3.06 -14.23
N SER A 113 22.05 2.37 -15.34
CA SER A 113 22.26 2.86 -16.69
C SER A 113 21.09 2.48 -17.60
N PRO A 114 19.86 2.89 -17.25
CA PRO A 114 18.67 2.45 -17.96
C PRO A 114 18.60 3.03 -19.36
N THR A 115 18.17 2.22 -20.30
CA THR A 115 17.79 2.65 -21.64
C THR A 115 16.57 3.59 -21.58
N PRO A 116 16.30 4.39 -22.64
CA PRO A 116 15.08 5.17 -22.71
C PRO A 116 13.78 4.34 -22.60
N ALA A 117 13.80 3.10 -23.13
CA ALA A 117 12.66 2.19 -23.05
C ALA A 117 12.41 1.70 -21.61
N GLU A 118 13.46 1.33 -20.89
CA GLU A 118 13.33 0.92 -19.48
C GLU A 118 12.82 2.06 -18.61
N ARG A 119 13.33 3.28 -18.76
CA ARG A 119 12.80 4.46 -18.04
C ARG A 119 11.32 4.65 -18.30
N LYS A 120 10.89 4.50 -19.56
CA LYS A 120 9.47 4.62 -19.91
C LYS A 120 8.61 3.52 -19.29
N LEU A 121 9.14 2.30 -19.14
CA LEU A 121 8.43 1.19 -18.48
C LEU A 121 8.30 1.38 -16.97
N TRP A 122 9.27 2.04 -16.31
CA TRP A 122 9.17 2.34 -14.88
C TRP A 122 7.94 3.19 -14.56
N HIS A 123 7.61 4.15 -15.41
CA HIS A 123 6.44 5.02 -15.26
C HIS A 123 5.10 4.26 -15.18
N LEU A 124 5.06 3.00 -15.59
CA LEU A 124 3.85 2.18 -15.44
C LEU A 124 3.48 1.90 -13.97
N TYR A 125 4.48 1.89 -13.07
CA TYR A 125 4.31 1.50 -11.68
C TYR A 125 4.94 2.47 -10.67
N ASP A 126 5.72 3.44 -11.11
CA ASP A 126 6.32 4.42 -10.21
C ASP A 126 5.24 5.36 -9.66
N CYS A 127 4.97 5.20 -8.36
CA CYS A 127 3.84 5.86 -7.70
C CYS A 127 3.98 7.38 -7.66
N THR A 128 5.20 7.89 -7.77
CA THR A 128 5.50 9.32 -7.80
C THR A 128 4.85 10.04 -8.98
N ASP A 129 4.69 9.35 -10.11
CA ASP A 129 4.08 9.90 -11.32
C ASP A 129 2.56 10.07 -11.21
N TYR A 130 1.96 9.37 -10.25
CA TYR A 130 0.52 9.34 -9.99
C TYR A 130 0.17 9.88 -8.60
N ALA A 131 1.09 10.58 -7.95
CA ALA A 131 0.91 11.04 -6.56
C ALA A 131 -0.34 11.91 -6.40
N ILE A 132 -0.71 12.71 -7.41
CA ILE A 132 -1.91 13.55 -7.41
C ILE A 132 -3.20 12.75 -7.14
N ASN A 133 -3.27 11.47 -7.54
CA ASN A 133 -4.45 10.64 -7.32
C ASN A 133 -4.73 10.38 -5.83
N LEU A 134 -3.73 10.55 -4.95
CA LEU A 134 -3.92 10.44 -3.50
C LEU A 134 -4.80 11.57 -2.92
N PHE A 135 -5.15 12.58 -3.71
CA PHE A 135 -6.21 13.53 -3.36
C PHE A 135 -7.53 12.80 -3.05
N HIS A 136 -7.80 11.69 -3.73
CA HIS A 136 -9.00 10.87 -3.55
C HIS A 136 -8.85 9.74 -2.53
N CYS A 137 -7.62 9.45 -2.08
CA CYS A 137 -7.32 8.36 -1.16
C CYS A 137 -6.49 8.86 0.03
N PRO A 138 -7.12 9.28 1.13
CA PRO A 138 -6.43 9.69 2.34
C PRO A 138 -5.38 8.66 2.75
N THR A 139 -4.11 9.07 2.81
CA THR A 139 -2.99 8.16 3.01
C THR A 139 -2.28 8.46 4.32
N VAL A 140 -2.14 7.41 5.15
CA VAL A 140 -1.38 7.43 6.40
C VAL A 140 -0.18 6.50 6.22
N ALA A 141 0.96 7.04 5.82
CA ALA A 141 2.18 6.26 5.69
C ALA A 141 2.78 5.91 7.05
N TYR A 142 3.49 4.81 7.13
CA TYR A 142 4.25 4.39 8.30
C TYR A 142 5.70 4.05 7.93
N SER A 143 6.65 4.41 8.80
CA SER A 143 8.03 3.93 8.73
C SER A 143 8.66 3.85 10.12
N GLY A 144 9.60 2.92 10.30
CA GLY A 144 10.53 3.00 11.42
C GLY A 144 11.51 4.16 11.21
N GLU A 145 11.88 4.84 12.29
CA GLU A 145 12.79 6.01 12.23
C GLU A 145 14.15 5.69 11.60
N ILE A 146 14.66 4.50 11.90
CA ILE A 146 15.96 4.01 11.39
C ILE A 146 15.79 2.92 10.30
N ASP A 147 14.59 2.81 9.73
CA ASP A 147 14.32 1.90 8.63
C ASP A 147 14.81 2.50 7.32
N ILE A 148 15.67 1.78 6.61
CA ILE A 148 16.16 2.18 5.28
C ILE A 148 15.01 2.37 4.28
N GLN A 149 13.90 1.64 4.43
CA GLN A 149 12.72 1.76 3.56
C GLN A 149 11.80 2.94 3.92
N LYS A 150 12.15 3.75 4.92
CA LYS A 150 11.51 5.05 5.18
C LYS A 150 11.56 5.95 3.95
N GLN A 151 12.61 5.84 3.17
CA GLN A 151 12.84 6.53 1.91
C GLN A 151 11.62 6.48 0.96
N ALA A 152 10.86 5.38 0.92
CA ALA A 152 9.67 5.28 0.06
C ALA A 152 8.61 6.33 0.40
N ALA A 153 8.34 6.56 1.68
CA ALA A 153 7.40 7.57 2.13
C ALA A 153 7.96 8.99 1.99
N ASP A 154 9.26 9.17 2.19
CA ASP A 154 9.93 10.48 2.02
C ASP A 154 9.81 10.94 0.56
N ILE A 155 10.08 10.07 -0.42
CA ILE A 155 9.94 10.36 -1.87
C ILE A 155 8.48 10.67 -2.24
N MET A 156 7.52 9.92 -1.69
CA MET A 156 6.11 10.19 -1.94
C MET A 156 5.67 11.52 -1.32
N ALA A 157 6.18 11.88 -0.14
CA ALA A 157 5.92 13.19 0.45
C ALA A 157 6.45 14.34 -0.41
N GLU A 158 7.66 14.19 -1.00
CA GLU A 158 8.22 15.16 -1.93
C GLU A 158 7.39 15.26 -3.23
N ALA A 159 6.89 14.13 -3.75
CA ALA A 159 6.03 14.12 -4.93
C ALA A 159 4.70 14.83 -4.65
N LEU A 160 4.07 14.56 -3.51
CA LEU A 160 2.82 15.20 -3.09
C LEU A 160 3.00 16.70 -2.83
N GLN A 161 4.13 17.12 -2.27
CA GLN A 161 4.42 18.53 -2.05
C GLN A 161 4.47 19.32 -3.37
N LYS A 162 4.97 18.71 -4.45
CA LYS A 162 4.97 19.34 -5.79
C LYS A 162 3.55 19.55 -6.33
N GLU A 163 2.61 18.70 -5.92
CA GLU A 163 1.18 18.82 -6.24
C GLU A 163 0.41 19.70 -5.24
N GLY A 164 1.10 20.35 -4.28
CA GLY A 164 0.49 21.18 -3.26
C GLY A 164 -0.26 20.40 -2.18
N MET A 165 0.05 19.12 -2.03
CA MET A 165 -0.57 18.21 -1.06
C MET A 165 0.40 17.83 0.06
N GLU A 166 -0.17 17.49 1.23
CA GLU A 166 0.57 16.97 2.37
C GLU A 166 0.10 15.54 2.70
N MET A 167 0.99 14.74 3.26
CA MET A 167 0.72 13.38 3.67
C MET A 167 1.03 13.19 5.15
N VAL A 168 0.19 12.42 5.83
CA VAL A 168 0.48 11.98 7.20
C VAL A 168 1.53 10.87 7.16
N HIS A 169 2.68 11.09 7.79
CA HIS A 169 3.73 10.10 7.93
C HIS A 169 3.98 9.80 9.42
N VAL A 170 3.51 8.65 9.88
CA VAL A 170 3.70 8.18 11.26
C VAL A 170 5.05 7.48 11.37
N ILE A 171 5.88 7.93 12.30
CA ILE A 171 7.23 7.41 12.53
C ILE A 171 7.27 6.58 13.80
N GLY A 172 7.81 5.36 13.72
CA GLY A 172 8.10 4.51 14.88
C GLY A 172 9.48 4.87 15.46
N PRO A 173 9.55 5.53 16.65
CA PRO A 173 10.83 6.01 17.18
C PRO A 173 11.80 4.86 17.48
N GLY A 174 13.08 5.04 17.14
CA GLY A 174 14.15 4.06 17.33
C GLY A 174 13.91 2.72 16.66
N THR A 175 12.99 2.63 15.73
CA THR A 175 12.52 1.37 15.14
C THR A 175 13.10 1.20 13.73
N GLY A 176 13.65 0.00 13.47
CA GLY A 176 14.05 -0.43 12.13
C GLY A 176 12.87 -0.99 11.33
N HIS A 177 13.14 -2.03 10.52
CA HIS A 177 12.13 -2.64 9.63
C HIS A 177 11.11 -3.50 10.40
N LYS A 178 10.29 -2.86 11.20
CA LYS A 178 9.17 -3.46 11.96
C LYS A 178 8.16 -2.39 12.36
N ILE A 179 6.96 -2.80 12.74
CA ILE A 179 5.91 -1.88 13.18
C ILE A 179 6.09 -1.59 14.68
N HIS A 180 6.24 -0.30 15.03
CA HIS A 180 6.28 0.17 16.40
C HIS A 180 4.88 0.11 17.04
N PRO A 181 4.71 -0.42 18.27
CA PRO A 181 3.39 -0.59 18.87
C PRO A 181 2.59 0.72 19.02
N ASP A 182 3.24 1.81 19.40
CA ASP A 182 2.56 3.10 19.58
C ASP A 182 2.17 3.72 18.24
N ALA A 183 3.06 3.64 17.25
CA ALA A 183 2.77 4.08 15.89
C ALA A 183 1.63 3.26 15.27
N LYS A 184 1.56 1.95 15.55
CA LYS A 184 0.41 1.13 15.16
C LYS A 184 -0.89 1.69 15.73
N ARG A 185 -0.93 2.03 17.03
CA ARG A 185 -2.11 2.61 17.67
C ARG A 185 -2.50 3.95 17.05
N GLU A 186 -1.53 4.79 16.75
CA GLU A 186 -1.78 6.08 16.08
C GLU A 186 -2.39 5.87 14.69
N VAL A 187 -1.85 4.96 13.88
CA VAL A 187 -2.40 4.62 12.56
C VAL A 187 -3.84 4.14 12.70
N GLU A 188 -4.14 3.22 13.65
CA GLU A 188 -5.50 2.74 13.86
C GLU A 188 -6.47 3.87 14.25
N GLN A 189 -6.06 4.75 15.16
CA GLN A 189 -6.89 5.91 15.55
C GLN A 189 -7.21 6.83 14.37
N ARG A 190 -6.22 7.07 13.49
CA ARG A 190 -6.43 7.88 12.27
C ARG A 190 -7.39 7.19 11.30
N PHE A 191 -7.28 5.88 11.12
CA PHE A 191 -8.21 5.11 10.30
C PHE A 191 -9.63 5.13 10.87
N ASP A 192 -9.77 4.98 12.18
CA ASP A 192 -11.08 5.10 12.85
C ASP A 192 -11.69 6.50 12.67
N GLN A 193 -10.89 7.55 12.70
CA GLN A 193 -11.34 8.92 12.45
C GLN A 193 -11.81 9.07 11.00
N LEU A 194 -11.01 8.60 10.03
CA LEU A 194 -11.37 8.64 8.60
C LEU A 194 -12.66 7.84 8.34
N ALA A 195 -12.82 6.68 8.97
CA ALA A 195 -14.03 5.87 8.84
C ALA A 195 -15.28 6.52 9.45
N ARG A 196 -15.13 7.35 10.49
CA ARG A 196 -16.25 8.06 11.16
C ARG A 196 -16.64 9.34 10.47
N SER A 197 -15.66 10.10 9.96
CA SER A 197 -15.94 11.38 9.27
C SER A 197 -16.75 11.18 8.00
N GLY A 198 -16.87 9.94 7.53
CA GLY A 198 -17.43 9.63 6.22
C GLY A 198 -16.61 10.34 5.14
N ASN A 199 -16.65 9.88 3.93
CA ASN A 199 -16.12 10.70 2.85
C ASN A 199 -17.08 11.88 2.64
N ASP A 200 -16.85 13.01 3.30
CA ASP A 200 -17.50 14.30 2.96
C ASP A 200 -17.20 14.71 1.50
N THR A 201 -16.31 13.97 0.86
CA THR A 201 -16.04 14.01 -0.59
C THR A 201 -17.08 13.27 -1.45
N ALA A 202 -18.16 12.74 -0.87
CA ALA A 202 -19.23 12.03 -1.61
C ALA A 202 -19.94 12.87 -2.69
N GLY A 203 -19.58 14.13 -2.88
CA GLY A 203 -20.06 15.01 -3.92
C GLY A 203 -19.06 15.37 -5.00
N LEU A 204 -17.79 14.99 -4.86
CA LEU A 204 -16.76 15.25 -5.87
C LEU A 204 -16.65 14.03 -6.81
N SER A 205 -16.70 14.28 -8.12
CA SER A 205 -16.39 13.26 -9.12
C SER A 205 -14.98 12.70 -8.85
N ARG A 206 -14.90 11.39 -8.62
CA ARG A 206 -13.63 10.71 -8.39
C ARG A 206 -13.04 10.32 -9.74
N GLU A 207 -12.39 11.26 -10.40
CA GLU A 207 -11.60 10.97 -11.59
C GLU A 207 -10.16 10.68 -11.16
N VAL A 208 -9.64 9.52 -11.55
CA VAL A 208 -8.25 9.10 -11.35
C VAL A 208 -7.48 9.33 -12.64
N HIS A 209 -6.33 9.96 -12.57
CA HIS A 209 -5.46 10.31 -13.71
C HIS A 209 -4.44 9.23 -14.07
#